data_04c8bfa2a071aa661aa14d7092c289cb
#
_entry.id   04c8bfa2a071aa661aa14d7092c289cb
#
_cell.length_a   1.000
_cell.length_b   1.000
_cell.length_c   1.000
_cell.angle_alpha   90.00
_cell.angle_beta   90.00
_cell.angle_gamma   90.00
#
_symmetry.space_group_name_H-M   'P 1'
#
loop_
_entity.id
_entity.type
_entity.pdbx_description
1 polymer ?
#
loop_
_entity_poly.entity_id
_entity_poly.type
_entity_poly.pdbx_seq_one_letter_code
_entity_poly.pdbx_strand_id
1 'polypeptide(L)'
;MIKFKKILKIVAMAVLPVAGGAAGGLISFYQCVELAPLYLSSTLSSPKIEKSETVIQENKALKNAIAKVKNMAIAVKSGDGRTVSGAAITSDGLAVTLNSAYPAGAAAEVFSAGEKIGFEVVKRDKEANLAILRLSGADLFTAGFYQQEDLPLGERIFLAGALPSGEFFANEGTVRAVSGDKIVTNLYEDAASAGAPVFDIEGNFLGIAQVAESGQVTVISVAKIKKAAGL
;
A
#
# COMPACT_ATOMS: atom_id res chain seq x y z
N MET A 1 -81.52 29.86 47.73
CA MET A 1 -80.04 30.18 47.83
C MET A 1 -79.15 28.98 48.14
N ILE A 2 -79.66 27.99 48.87
CA ILE A 2 -78.83 26.80 49.27
C ILE A 2 -78.51 25.81 48.09
N LYS A 3 -79.45 25.65 47.14
CA LYS A 3 -79.24 24.74 45.98
C LYS A 3 -78.16 25.20 45.03
N PHE A 4 -78.01 26.52 44.83
CA PHE A 4 -77.02 27.07 43.91
C PHE A 4 -75.57 26.89 44.40
N LYS A 5 -75.31 27.04 45.71
CA LYS A 5 -74.02 26.81 46.34
C LYS A 5 -73.55 25.32 46.25
N LYS A 6 -74.55 24.38 46.31
CA LYS A 6 -74.20 22.95 46.16
C LYS A 6 -73.86 22.61 44.72
N ILE A 7 -74.55 23.12 43.73
CA ILE A 7 -74.27 22.93 42.31
C ILE A 7 -72.89 23.52 41.95
N LEU A 8 -72.64 24.74 42.45
CA LEU A 8 -71.31 25.39 42.21
C LEU A 8 -70.13 24.60 42.79
N LYS A 9 -70.32 23.98 43.98
CA LYS A 9 -69.28 23.08 44.55
C LYS A 9 -69.00 21.81 43.73
N ILE A 10 -70.07 21.20 43.20
CA ILE A 10 -69.99 20.00 42.37
C ILE A 10 -69.26 20.30 41.05
N VAL A 11 -69.65 21.44 40.42
CA VAL A 11 -69.00 21.87 39.17
C VAL A 11 -67.57 22.25 39.42
N ALA A 12 -67.26 22.96 40.49
CA ALA A 12 -65.85 23.26 40.84
C ALA A 12 -65.06 22.00 41.12
N MET A 13 -65.60 20.96 41.76
CA MET A 13 -64.94 19.70 42.08
C MET A 13 -64.71 18.84 40.84
N ALA A 14 -65.49 19.00 39.77
CA ALA A 14 -65.31 18.32 38.50
C ALA A 14 -64.36 19.07 37.54
N VAL A 15 -64.35 20.40 37.54
CA VAL A 15 -63.57 21.25 36.63
C VAL A 15 -62.11 21.38 37.08
N LEU A 16 -61.89 21.46 38.41
CA LEU A 16 -60.54 21.62 38.96
C LEU A 16 -59.54 20.45 38.58
N PRO A 17 -59.91 19.17 38.67
CA PRO A 17 -59.03 18.07 38.26
C PRO A 17 -58.77 18.07 36.76
N VAL A 18 -59.74 18.42 35.93
CA VAL A 18 -59.57 18.47 34.46
C VAL A 18 -58.64 19.64 34.06
N ALA A 19 -58.80 20.80 34.66
CA ALA A 19 -57.92 21.93 34.42
C ALA A 19 -56.50 21.68 34.92
N GLY A 20 -56.35 21.01 36.09
CA GLY A 20 -55.07 20.62 36.63
C GLY A 20 -54.36 19.57 35.78
N GLY A 21 -55.12 18.60 35.26
CA GLY A 21 -54.59 17.57 34.34
C GLY A 21 -54.12 18.16 33.00
N ALA A 22 -54.92 19.08 32.44
CA ALA A 22 -54.51 19.73 31.18
C ALA A 22 -53.27 20.65 31.36
N ALA A 23 -53.21 21.41 32.47
CA ALA A 23 -52.02 22.21 32.77
C ALA A 23 -50.75 21.36 33.04
N GLY A 24 -50.90 20.27 33.82
CA GLY A 24 -49.82 19.34 34.07
C GLY A 24 -49.33 18.63 32.81
N GLY A 25 -50.24 18.24 31.94
CA GLY A 25 -49.92 17.63 30.65
C GLY A 25 -49.13 18.55 29.72
N LEU A 26 -49.53 19.83 29.66
CA LEU A 26 -48.84 20.83 28.86
C LEU A 26 -47.44 21.12 29.40
N ILE A 27 -47.26 21.23 30.73
CA ILE A 27 -45.93 21.44 31.35
C ILE A 27 -45.02 20.25 31.09
N SER A 28 -45.53 19.02 31.28
CA SER A 28 -44.76 17.80 30.97
C SER A 28 -44.40 17.68 29.50
N PHE A 29 -45.32 18.07 28.61
CA PHE A 29 -45.05 18.08 27.16
C PHE A 29 -43.93 19.08 26.80
N TYR A 30 -43.99 20.31 27.34
CA TYR A 30 -42.96 21.32 27.13
C TYR A 30 -41.60 20.86 27.67
N GLN A 31 -41.52 20.27 28.85
CA GLN A 31 -40.27 19.72 29.39
C GLN A 31 -39.74 18.56 28.54
N CYS A 32 -40.62 17.70 28.03
CA CYS A 32 -40.21 16.61 27.16
C CYS A 32 -39.67 17.10 25.82
N VAL A 33 -40.27 18.13 25.23
CA VAL A 33 -39.84 18.70 23.95
C VAL A 33 -38.51 19.47 24.08
N GLU A 34 -38.29 20.20 25.18
CA GLU A 34 -37.02 20.89 25.41
C GLU A 34 -35.86 19.94 25.73
N LEU A 35 -36.13 18.82 26.43
CA LEU A 35 -35.09 17.85 26.80
C LEU A 35 -34.87 16.78 25.73
N ALA A 36 -35.81 16.55 24.82
CA ALA A 36 -35.70 15.55 23.76
C ALA A 36 -34.44 15.73 22.88
N PRO A 37 -34.05 16.93 22.46
CA PRO A 37 -32.82 17.10 21.68
C PRO A 37 -31.55 16.74 22.47
N LEU A 38 -31.53 16.90 23.79
CA LEU A 38 -30.39 16.55 24.64
C LEU A 38 -30.24 15.02 24.77
N TYR A 39 -31.35 14.29 24.86
CA TYR A 39 -31.28 12.82 24.92
C TYR A 39 -31.09 12.17 23.54
N LEU A 40 -31.62 12.73 22.46
CA LEU A 40 -31.38 12.23 21.11
C LEU A 40 -29.93 12.48 20.65
N SER A 41 -29.32 13.59 21.04
CA SER A 41 -27.93 13.88 20.69
C SER A 41 -26.92 12.97 21.38
N SER A 42 -27.24 12.42 22.54
CA SER A 42 -26.36 11.49 23.26
C SER A 42 -26.48 10.03 22.78
N THR A 43 -27.59 9.66 22.11
CA THR A 43 -27.81 8.30 21.60
C THR A 43 -27.59 8.18 20.09
N LEU A 44 -27.55 9.30 19.36
CA LEU A 44 -27.16 9.36 17.95
C LEU A 44 -25.75 9.92 17.79
N SER A 45 -24.81 9.41 18.55
CA SER A 45 -23.43 9.43 18.10
C SER A 45 -23.38 8.52 16.89
N SER A 46 -23.56 9.11 15.70
CA SER A 46 -23.22 8.41 14.46
C SER A 46 -21.85 7.78 14.66
N PRO A 47 -21.66 6.51 14.37
CA PRO A 47 -20.33 5.92 14.40
C PRO A 47 -19.50 6.78 13.43
N LYS A 48 -18.55 7.54 13.98
CA LYS A 48 -17.56 8.26 13.19
C LYS A 48 -16.88 7.19 12.35
N ILE A 49 -17.16 7.19 11.05
CA ILE A 49 -16.55 6.23 10.14
C ILE A 49 -15.07 6.63 10.03
N GLU A 50 -14.26 6.20 10.98
CA GLU A 50 -12.78 6.34 10.94
C GLU A 50 -12.16 5.60 9.75
N LYS A 51 -12.94 4.76 9.06
CA LYS A 51 -12.49 4.01 7.89
C LYS A 51 -11.99 4.87 6.73
N SER A 52 -12.45 6.11 6.60
CA SER A 52 -12.07 6.98 5.48
C SER A 52 -10.65 7.52 5.60
N GLU A 53 -10.19 7.86 6.78
CA GLU A 53 -8.84 8.44 6.97
C GLU A 53 -7.75 7.38 6.81
N THR A 54 -7.95 6.16 7.30
CA THR A 54 -6.96 5.09 7.20
C THR A 54 -6.70 4.70 5.73
N VAL A 55 -7.75 4.53 4.92
CA VAL A 55 -7.61 4.20 3.50
C VAL A 55 -6.94 5.34 2.71
N ILE A 56 -7.24 6.61 3.05
CA ILE A 56 -6.61 7.76 2.40
C ILE A 56 -5.12 7.85 2.77
N GLN A 57 -4.75 7.54 4.00
CA GLN A 57 -3.36 7.53 4.46
C GLN A 57 -2.54 6.42 3.80
N GLU A 58 -3.09 5.20 3.69
CA GLU A 58 -2.44 4.08 3.01
C GLU A 58 -2.20 4.35 1.52
N ASN A 59 -3.18 4.91 0.82
CA ASN A 59 -3.02 5.30 -0.57
C ASN A 59 -1.99 6.41 -0.76
N LYS A 60 -1.84 7.32 0.21
CA LYS A 60 -0.78 8.35 0.19
C LYS A 60 0.58 7.71 0.44
N ALA A 61 0.68 6.75 1.37
CA ALA A 61 1.93 6.03 1.67
C ALA A 61 2.44 5.31 0.43
N LEU A 62 1.60 4.52 -0.25
CA LEU A 62 1.96 3.82 -1.48
C LEU A 62 2.41 4.78 -2.59
N LYS A 63 1.67 5.87 -2.85
CA LYS A 63 2.05 6.87 -3.86
C LYS A 63 3.40 7.51 -3.54
N ASN A 64 3.65 7.83 -2.27
CA ASN A 64 4.91 8.41 -1.82
C ASN A 64 6.06 7.40 -1.95
N ALA A 65 5.82 6.13 -1.59
CA ALA A 65 6.80 5.06 -1.75
C ALA A 65 7.17 4.86 -3.23
N ILE A 66 6.20 4.77 -4.13
CA ILE A 66 6.42 4.67 -5.57
C ILE A 66 7.23 5.86 -6.08
N ALA A 67 6.86 7.09 -5.71
CA ALA A 67 7.58 8.29 -6.12
C ALA A 67 9.03 8.31 -5.61
N LYS A 68 9.26 7.78 -4.41
CA LYS A 68 10.59 7.66 -3.79
C LYS A 68 11.48 6.67 -4.53
N VAL A 69 10.95 5.52 -4.95
CA VAL A 69 11.77 4.42 -5.48
C VAL A 69 11.85 4.36 -7.00
N LYS A 70 11.11 5.18 -7.73
CA LYS A 70 11.04 5.12 -9.21
C LYS A 70 12.42 5.18 -9.89
N ASN A 71 13.38 5.92 -9.32
CA ASN A 71 14.71 6.08 -9.88
C ASN A 71 15.66 4.92 -9.50
N MET A 72 15.21 3.97 -8.69
CA MET A 72 15.97 2.75 -8.37
C MET A 72 15.84 1.70 -9.48
N ALA A 73 14.71 1.68 -10.19
CA ALA A 73 14.49 0.75 -11.28
C ALA A 73 15.32 1.12 -12.50
N ILE A 74 15.99 0.12 -13.07
CA ILE A 74 16.73 0.21 -14.32
C ILE A 74 16.10 -0.71 -15.36
N ALA A 75 16.28 -0.40 -16.64
CA ALA A 75 15.92 -1.30 -17.73
C ALA A 75 17.19 -1.93 -18.33
N VAL A 76 17.12 -3.23 -18.60
CA VAL A 76 18.21 -3.99 -19.24
C VAL A 76 17.66 -4.54 -20.56
N LYS A 77 18.18 -4.06 -21.67
CA LYS A 77 17.84 -4.56 -23.02
C LYS A 77 18.95 -5.49 -23.51
N SER A 78 18.57 -6.73 -23.76
CA SER A 78 19.48 -7.74 -24.33
C SER A 78 19.61 -7.55 -25.84
N GLY A 79 20.73 -7.97 -26.42
CA GLY A 79 20.99 -7.89 -27.86
C GLY A 79 20.03 -8.71 -28.73
N ASP A 80 19.27 -9.65 -28.16
CA ASP A 80 18.17 -10.37 -28.83
C ASP A 80 16.84 -9.60 -28.81
N GLY A 81 16.83 -8.36 -28.31
CA GLY A 81 15.67 -7.47 -28.27
C GLY A 81 14.79 -7.63 -27.03
N ARG A 82 15.04 -8.63 -26.16
CA ARG A 82 14.31 -8.77 -24.90
C ARG A 82 14.66 -7.62 -23.95
N THR A 83 13.64 -7.14 -23.27
CA THR A 83 13.79 -6.13 -22.23
C THR A 83 13.33 -6.71 -20.90
N VAL A 84 14.09 -6.46 -19.85
CA VAL A 84 13.80 -6.80 -18.47
C VAL A 84 14.16 -5.63 -17.58
N SER A 85 13.68 -5.65 -16.35
CA SER A 85 14.02 -4.65 -15.36
C SER A 85 15.22 -5.12 -14.50
N GLY A 86 15.72 -4.20 -13.68
CA GLY A 86 16.70 -4.42 -12.63
C GLY A 86 16.58 -3.35 -11.57
N ALA A 87 17.44 -3.39 -10.57
CA ALA A 87 17.45 -2.47 -9.44
C ALA A 87 18.85 -1.97 -9.12
N ALA A 88 19.04 -0.68 -8.95
CA ALA A 88 20.23 -0.13 -8.31
C ALA A 88 20.14 -0.40 -6.80
N ILE A 89 21.13 -1.09 -6.23
CA ILE A 89 21.11 -1.54 -4.82
C ILE A 89 22.02 -0.76 -3.90
N THR A 90 23.01 -0.04 -4.48
CA THR A 90 23.90 0.84 -3.72
C THR A 90 24.12 2.15 -4.47
N SER A 91 24.40 3.21 -3.74
CA SER A 91 24.68 4.54 -4.30
C SER A 91 25.99 4.63 -5.10
N ASP A 92 26.93 3.71 -4.87
CA ASP A 92 28.19 3.59 -5.59
C ASP A 92 28.08 2.79 -6.91
N GLY A 93 26.84 2.44 -7.30
CA GLY A 93 26.55 1.88 -8.61
C GLY A 93 26.33 0.39 -8.68
N LEU A 94 26.29 -0.36 -7.58
CA LEU A 94 25.90 -1.76 -7.68
C LEU A 94 24.42 -1.86 -8.04
N ALA A 95 24.13 -2.72 -9.01
CA ALA A 95 22.79 -3.05 -9.43
C ALA A 95 22.60 -4.55 -9.60
N VAL A 96 21.37 -5.00 -9.56
CA VAL A 96 20.99 -6.41 -9.71
C VAL A 96 19.93 -6.58 -10.79
N THR A 97 20.06 -7.63 -11.59
CA THR A 97 19.04 -8.11 -12.51
C THR A 97 19.05 -9.63 -12.56
N LEU A 98 18.20 -10.25 -13.37
CA LEU A 98 18.18 -11.69 -13.55
C LEU A 98 19.29 -12.15 -14.50
N ASN A 99 20.02 -13.19 -14.12
CA ASN A 99 21.05 -13.78 -14.98
C ASN A 99 20.46 -14.41 -16.26
N SER A 100 19.25 -14.96 -16.18
CA SER A 100 18.55 -15.55 -17.35
C SER A 100 18.13 -14.50 -18.39
N ALA A 101 17.91 -13.27 -17.95
CA ALA A 101 17.51 -12.16 -18.82
C ALA A 101 18.64 -11.62 -19.69
N TYR A 102 19.87 -11.82 -19.24
CA TYR A 102 21.07 -11.37 -19.93
C TYR A 102 22.10 -12.52 -20.01
N PRO A 103 22.02 -13.37 -21.05
CA PRO A 103 22.95 -14.49 -21.23
C PRO A 103 24.41 -14.03 -21.32
N ALA A 104 25.33 -14.86 -20.85
CA ALA A 104 26.75 -14.56 -20.89
C ALA A 104 27.24 -14.40 -22.34
N GLY A 105 27.97 -13.32 -22.62
CA GLY A 105 28.49 -13.01 -23.96
C GLY A 105 27.47 -12.32 -24.88
N ALA A 106 26.21 -12.15 -24.48
CA ALA A 106 25.27 -11.35 -25.22
C ALA A 106 25.58 -9.86 -25.06
N ALA A 107 25.38 -9.06 -26.12
CA ALA A 107 25.36 -7.61 -26.00
C ALA A 107 24.17 -7.20 -25.12
N ALA A 108 24.35 -6.19 -24.31
CA ALA A 108 23.25 -5.61 -23.55
C ALA A 108 23.43 -4.11 -23.43
N GLU A 109 22.33 -3.44 -23.18
CA GLU A 109 22.26 -2.01 -22.88
C GLU A 109 21.50 -1.82 -21.58
N VAL A 110 21.98 -0.93 -20.73
CA VAL A 110 21.31 -0.57 -19.48
C VAL A 110 20.86 0.87 -19.56
N PHE A 111 19.64 1.09 -19.09
CA PHE A 111 19.00 2.42 -19.09
C PHE A 111 18.57 2.78 -17.68
N SER A 112 18.80 4.01 -17.27
CA SER A 112 18.26 4.62 -16.06
C SER A 112 17.48 5.86 -16.44
N ALA A 113 16.23 5.97 -16.03
CA ALA A 113 15.34 7.07 -16.40
C ALA A 113 15.27 7.37 -17.91
N GLY A 114 15.42 6.33 -18.77
CA GLY A 114 15.44 6.45 -20.23
C GLY A 114 16.79 6.81 -20.85
N GLU A 115 17.80 7.11 -20.05
CA GLU A 115 19.14 7.38 -20.51
C GLU A 115 20.00 6.12 -20.50
N LYS A 116 20.74 5.88 -21.59
CA LYS A 116 21.68 4.76 -21.67
C LYS A 116 22.89 5.04 -20.79
N ILE A 117 23.19 4.10 -19.89
CA ILE A 117 24.33 4.20 -18.98
C ILE A 117 25.32 3.05 -19.21
N GLY A 118 26.60 3.34 -18.94
CA GLY A 118 27.66 2.34 -19.00
C GLY A 118 27.51 1.35 -17.84
N PHE A 119 27.91 0.12 -18.06
CA PHE A 119 27.92 -0.89 -17.01
C PHE A 119 29.00 -1.97 -17.25
N GLU A 120 29.36 -2.65 -16.19
CA GLU A 120 30.16 -3.89 -16.22
C GLU A 120 29.47 -5.00 -15.41
N VAL A 121 29.70 -6.24 -15.77
CA VAL A 121 29.20 -7.40 -15.01
C VAL A 121 30.21 -7.76 -13.95
N VAL A 122 29.88 -7.54 -12.70
CA VAL A 122 30.74 -7.86 -11.56
C VAL A 122 30.69 -9.34 -11.22
N LYS A 123 29.47 -9.91 -11.21
CA LYS A 123 29.26 -11.31 -10.82
C LYS A 123 28.00 -11.88 -11.46
N ARG A 124 28.06 -13.19 -11.75
CA ARG A 124 26.89 -13.97 -12.16
C ARG A 124 26.71 -15.15 -11.24
N ASP A 125 25.52 -15.27 -10.67
CA ASP A 125 25.09 -16.41 -9.89
C ASP A 125 23.99 -17.16 -10.65
N LYS A 126 24.35 -18.28 -11.25
CA LYS A 126 23.41 -19.07 -12.05
C LYS A 126 22.38 -19.80 -11.19
N GLU A 127 22.79 -20.23 -9.97
CA GLU A 127 21.91 -20.96 -9.06
C GLU A 127 20.84 -20.03 -8.46
N ALA A 128 21.26 -18.82 -8.09
CA ALA A 128 20.33 -17.79 -7.62
C ALA A 128 19.59 -17.07 -8.76
N ASN A 129 19.98 -17.31 -10.01
CA ASN A 129 19.50 -16.57 -11.18
C ASN A 129 19.73 -15.05 -11.07
N LEU A 130 20.90 -14.62 -10.51
CA LEU A 130 21.25 -13.22 -10.30
C LEU A 130 22.45 -12.80 -11.16
N ALA A 131 22.40 -11.59 -11.70
CA ALA A 131 23.54 -10.89 -12.26
C ALA A 131 23.74 -9.57 -11.50
N ILE A 132 24.95 -9.40 -10.94
CA ILE A 132 25.35 -8.16 -10.26
C ILE A 132 26.12 -7.31 -11.27
N LEU A 133 25.67 -6.10 -11.44
CA LEU A 133 26.23 -5.12 -12.35
C LEU A 133 26.86 -3.97 -11.57
N ARG A 134 27.86 -3.32 -12.13
CA ARG A 134 28.34 -2.01 -11.70
C ARG A 134 28.01 -1.00 -12.79
N LEU A 135 27.20 -0.03 -12.43
CA LEU A 135 26.75 1.02 -13.31
C LEU A 135 27.77 2.18 -13.30
N SER A 136 28.02 2.76 -14.45
CA SER A 136 28.87 3.95 -14.59
C SER A 136 28.00 5.18 -14.55
N GLY A 137 28.21 6.06 -13.59
CA GLY A 137 27.43 7.30 -13.43
C GLY A 137 27.21 7.59 -11.95
N ALA A 138 27.13 8.87 -11.63
CA ALA A 138 26.92 9.32 -10.28
C ALA A 138 25.43 9.33 -9.91
N ASP A 139 25.15 9.28 -8.61
CA ASP A 139 23.87 9.58 -8.00
C ASP A 139 22.72 8.61 -8.34
N LEU A 140 22.98 7.30 -8.27
CA LEU A 140 21.89 6.34 -8.32
C LEU A 140 21.09 6.39 -7.02
N PHE A 141 19.79 6.51 -7.18
CA PHE A 141 18.89 6.43 -6.04
C PHE A 141 18.75 5.00 -5.55
N THR A 142 18.85 4.81 -4.23
CA THR A 142 18.68 3.49 -3.59
C THR A 142 17.62 3.58 -2.50
N ALA A 143 16.89 2.50 -2.29
CA ALA A 143 15.98 2.34 -1.17
C ALA A 143 16.68 1.65 0.01
N GLY A 144 16.13 1.84 1.20
CA GLY A 144 16.51 1.01 2.34
C GLY A 144 16.17 -0.46 2.08
N PHE A 145 17.00 -1.36 2.59
CA PHE A 145 16.66 -2.79 2.54
C PHE A 145 15.62 -3.12 3.61
N TYR A 146 14.71 -4.03 3.27
CA TYR A 146 13.80 -4.61 4.24
C TYR A 146 14.59 -5.32 5.35
N GLN A 147 14.27 -5.01 6.63
CA GLN A 147 15.11 -5.39 7.78
C GLN A 147 14.49 -6.48 8.65
N GLN A 148 13.19 -6.76 8.52
CA GLN A 148 12.53 -7.76 9.37
C GLN A 148 12.94 -9.17 8.95
N GLU A 149 13.19 -10.03 9.93
CA GLU A 149 13.53 -11.44 9.68
C GLU A 149 12.36 -12.22 9.10
N ASP A 150 11.13 -11.91 9.58
CA ASP A 150 9.89 -12.53 9.13
C ASP A 150 9.05 -11.55 8.31
N LEU A 151 8.83 -11.88 7.05
CA LEU A 151 7.90 -11.17 6.18
C LEU A 151 6.49 -11.74 6.37
N PRO A 152 5.52 -10.97 6.92
CA PRO A 152 4.18 -11.46 7.20
C PRO A 152 3.43 -11.89 5.94
N LEU A 153 2.60 -12.92 6.06
CA LEU A 153 1.63 -13.26 5.01
C LEU A 153 0.55 -12.18 4.93
N GLY A 154 0.19 -11.79 3.70
CA GLY A 154 -0.74 -10.71 3.47
C GLY A 154 -0.10 -9.32 3.49
N GLU A 155 1.21 -9.21 3.77
CA GLU A 155 1.94 -7.94 3.66
C GLU A 155 1.73 -7.32 2.28
N ARG A 156 1.39 -6.02 2.27
CA ARG A 156 1.21 -5.26 1.03
C ARG A 156 2.58 -4.92 0.45
N ILE A 157 2.72 -5.24 -0.82
CA ILE A 157 3.95 -5.02 -1.58
C ILE A 157 3.61 -4.36 -2.91
N PHE A 158 4.58 -3.71 -3.51
CA PHE A 158 4.46 -3.30 -4.91
C PHE A 158 5.73 -3.63 -5.68
N LEU A 159 5.53 -3.95 -6.94
CA LEU A 159 6.58 -4.11 -7.94
C LEU A 159 6.69 -2.79 -8.70
N ALA A 160 7.90 -2.38 -9.03
CA ALA A 160 8.17 -1.18 -9.79
C ALA A 160 9.21 -1.47 -10.88
N GLY A 161 8.90 -1.21 -12.14
CA GLY A 161 9.80 -1.49 -13.26
C GLY A 161 10.03 -0.28 -14.15
N ALA A 162 11.06 -0.36 -14.97
CA ALA A 162 11.40 0.66 -15.95
C ALA A 162 11.57 0.05 -17.34
N LEU A 163 11.23 0.82 -18.37
CA LEU A 163 11.48 0.49 -19.77
C LEU A 163 12.61 1.36 -20.34
N PRO A 164 13.28 0.91 -21.41
CA PRO A 164 14.32 1.70 -22.07
C PRO A 164 13.84 3.06 -22.57
N SER A 165 12.52 3.21 -22.83
CA SER A 165 11.89 4.48 -23.19
C SER A 165 11.89 5.53 -22.06
N GLY A 166 12.20 5.12 -20.83
CA GLY A 166 12.05 5.94 -19.63
C GLY A 166 10.67 5.82 -18.96
N GLU A 167 9.77 5.06 -19.57
CA GLU A 167 8.49 4.74 -18.93
C GLU A 167 8.71 3.91 -17.67
N PHE A 168 7.97 4.24 -16.64
CA PHE A 168 7.96 3.58 -15.35
C PHE A 168 6.57 3.02 -15.09
N PHE A 169 6.53 1.79 -14.59
CA PHE A 169 5.29 1.12 -14.22
C PHE A 169 5.37 0.57 -12.80
N ALA A 170 4.22 0.44 -12.16
CA ALA A 170 4.12 -0.17 -10.84
C ALA A 170 2.82 -0.98 -10.73
N ASN A 171 2.88 -2.10 -10.02
CA ASN A 171 1.73 -2.94 -9.71
C ASN A 171 1.77 -3.33 -8.24
N GLU A 172 0.60 -3.37 -7.59
CA GLU A 172 0.44 -3.65 -6.16
C GLU A 172 -0.11 -5.07 -5.94
N GLY A 173 0.38 -5.71 -4.90
CA GLY A 173 -0.08 -7.02 -4.48
C GLY A 173 0.21 -7.33 -3.03
N THR A 174 0.18 -8.62 -2.70
CA THR A 174 0.43 -9.12 -1.34
C THR A 174 1.32 -10.35 -1.35
N VAL A 175 1.99 -10.57 -0.22
CA VAL A 175 2.75 -11.79 0.06
C VAL A 175 1.78 -12.95 0.32
N ARG A 176 1.93 -14.05 -0.41
CA ARG A 176 1.13 -15.28 -0.23
C ARG A 176 1.85 -16.36 0.55
N ALA A 177 3.15 -16.48 0.36
CA ALA A 177 3.98 -17.46 1.05
C ALA A 177 5.44 -17.02 1.03
N VAL A 178 6.20 -17.42 2.04
CA VAL A 178 7.65 -17.26 2.10
C VAL A 178 8.27 -18.65 2.28
N SER A 179 9.24 -18.98 1.44
CA SER A 179 9.95 -20.26 1.49
C SER A 179 11.46 -20.02 1.29
N GLY A 180 12.20 -19.93 2.38
CA GLY A 180 13.61 -19.56 2.37
C GLY A 180 13.83 -18.22 1.68
N ASP A 181 14.66 -18.21 0.63
CA ASP A 181 14.98 -16.99 -0.14
C ASP A 181 13.94 -16.62 -1.20
N LYS A 182 12.80 -17.32 -1.27
CA LYS A 182 11.74 -17.10 -2.26
C LYS A 182 10.46 -16.59 -1.61
N ILE A 183 9.96 -15.47 -2.09
CA ILE A 183 8.68 -14.90 -1.69
C ILE A 183 7.69 -15.14 -2.83
N VAL A 184 6.55 -15.77 -2.52
CA VAL A 184 5.44 -16.00 -3.47
C VAL A 184 4.43 -14.90 -3.28
N THR A 185 3.98 -14.29 -4.38
CA THR A 185 3.04 -13.17 -4.36
C THR A 185 1.73 -13.52 -5.06
N ASN A 186 0.75 -12.64 -5.01
CA ASN A 186 -0.46 -12.72 -5.83
C ASN A 186 -0.36 -11.87 -7.12
N LEU A 187 0.81 -11.29 -7.39
CA LEU A 187 1.05 -10.49 -8.59
C LEU A 187 1.14 -11.37 -9.84
N TYR A 188 0.63 -10.84 -10.95
CA TYR A 188 0.78 -11.38 -12.28
C TYR A 188 1.27 -10.28 -13.21
N GLU A 189 2.33 -10.58 -13.97
CA GLU A 189 3.05 -9.63 -14.81
C GLU A 189 3.51 -10.29 -16.13
N ASP A 190 3.89 -9.46 -17.07
CA ASP A 190 4.56 -9.91 -18.29
C ASP A 190 6.08 -10.08 -18.09
N ALA A 191 6.75 -10.60 -19.12
CA ALA A 191 8.17 -10.88 -19.09
C ALA A 191 9.04 -9.61 -18.93
N ALA A 192 8.54 -8.43 -19.32
CA ALA A 192 9.29 -7.17 -19.18
C ALA A 192 9.46 -6.76 -17.72
N SER A 193 8.56 -7.20 -16.84
CA SER A 193 8.61 -6.98 -15.39
C SER A 193 9.61 -7.91 -14.69
N ALA A 194 10.20 -8.88 -15.39
CA ALA A 194 11.23 -9.75 -14.80
C ALA A 194 12.46 -8.92 -14.39
N GLY A 195 12.95 -9.15 -13.16
CA GLY A 195 14.02 -8.37 -12.56
C GLY A 195 13.60 -7.06 -11.91
N ALA A 196 12.33 -6.66 -12.03
CA ALA A 196 11.84 -5.44 -11.41
C ALA A 196 11.96 -5.50 -9.87
N PRO A 197 12.39 -4.41 -9.23
CA PRO A 197 12.43 -4.32 -7.77
C PRO A 197 11.04 -4.41 -7.16
N VAL A 198 10.98 -5.09 -6.02
CA VAL A 198 9.77 -5.24 -5.19
C VAL A 198 10.01 -4.61 -3.83
N PHE A 199 9.02 -3.88 -3.35
CA PHE A 199 9.07 -3.09 -2.11
C PHE A 199 7.85 -3.35 -1.23
N ASP A 200 7.97 -3.05 0.06
CA ASP A 200 6.83 -2.84 0.93
C ASP A 200 6.19 -1.44 0.69
N ILE A 201 5.05 -1.17 1.33
CA ILE A 201 4.35 0.12 1.18
C ILE A 201 5.10 1.33 1.78
N GLU A 202 6.20 1.10 2.49
CA GLU A 202 7.09 2.14 3.02
C GLU A 202 8.24 2.44 2.05
N GLY A 203 8.40 1.60 1.03
CA GLY A 203 9.45 1.69 0.01
C GLY A 203 10.76 1.03 0.42
N ASN A 204 10.73 0.05 1.33
CA ASN A 204 11.89 -0.78 1.63
C ASN A 204 12.02 -1.90 0.60
N PHE A 205 13.23 -2.15 0.13
CA PHE A 205 13.52 -3.11 -0.91
C PHE A 205 13.47 -4.55 -0.40
N LEU A 206 12.52 -5.34 -0.90
CA LEU A 206 12.31 -6.76 -0.56
C LEU A 206 13.10 -7.71 -1.45
N GLY A 207 13.38 -7.31 -2.70
CA GLY A 207 14.07 -8.16 -3.66
C GLY A 207 13.69 -7.85 -5.10
N ILE A 208 14.00 -8.76 -6.04
CA ILE A 208 13.65 -8.62 -7.46
C ILE A 208 12.69 -9.71 -7.93
N ALA A 209 11.82 -9.35 -8.86
CA ALA A 209 10.77 -10.20 -9.40
C ALA A 209 11.33 -11.26 -10.36
N GLN A 210 10.86 -12.49 -10.23
CA GLN A 210 10.92 -13.53 -11.25
C GLN A 210 9.51 -13.75 -11.79
N VAL A 211 9.32 -13.66 -13.08
CA VAL A 211 8.03 -13.87 -13.75
C VAL A 211 8.04 -15.24 -14.41
N ALA A 212 7.11 -16.09 -14.03
CA ALA A 212 6.92 -17.40 -14.64
C ALA A 212 6.22 -17.27 -16.01
N GLU A 213 6.23 -18.32 -16.84
CA GLU A 213 5.49 -18.35 -18.11
C GLU A 213 3.98 -18.11 -17.93
N SER A 214 3.43 -18.50 -16.78
CA SER A 214 2.04 -18.21 -16.40
C SER A 214 1.77 -16.73 -16.06
N GLY A 215 2.81 -15.89 -15.99
CA GLY A 215 2.74 -14.53 -15.52
C GLY A 215 2.87 -14.37 -13.99
N GLN A 216 2.82 -15.47 -13.23
CA GLN A 216 2.92 -15.38 -11.77
C GLN A 216 4.29 -14.84 -11.32
N VAL A 217 4.25 -13.84 -10.43
CA VAL A 217 5.45 -13.23 -9.87
C VAL A 217 5.86 -13.91 -8.56
N THR A 218 7.14 -14.27 -8.49
CA THR A 218 7.82 -14.62 -7.25
C THR A 218 9.02 -13.70 -7.08
N VAL A 219 9.49 -13.50 -5.85
CA VAL A 219 10.57 -12.55 -5.56
C VAL A 219 11.77 -13.31 -5.01
N ILE A 220 12.96 -13.04 -5.56
CA ILE A 220 14.23 -13.42 -4.95
C ILE A 220 14.50 -12.43 -3.83
N SER A 221 14.61 -12.91 -2.59
CA SER A 221 14.72 -12.07 -1.41
C SER A 221 15.96 -11.18 -1.41
N VAL A 222 15.85 -10.04 -0.75
CA VAL A 222 16.97 -9.12 -0.53
C VAL A 222 18.14 -9.79 0.21
N ALA A 223 17.87 -10.73 1.11
CA ALA A 223 18.90 -11.49 1.82
C ALA A 223 19.79 -12.28 0.83
N LYS A 224 19.18 -12.95 -0.15
CA LYS A 224 19.91 -13.66 -1.20
C LYS A 224 20.69 -12.72 -2.10
N ILE A 225 20.11 -11.57 -2.44
CA ILE A 225 20.77 -10.54 -3.25
C ILE A 225 21.99 -9.98 -2.53
N LYS A 226 21.88 -9.63 -1.25
CA LYS A 226 23.00 -9.16 -0.42
C LYS A 226 24.15 -10.16 -0.40
N LYS A 227 23.84 -11.43 -0.14
CA LYS A 227 24.85 -12.52 -0.17
C LYS A 227 25.52 -12.64 -1.54
N ALA A 228 24.77 -12.53 -2.64
CA ALA A 228 25.33 -12.59 -4.00
C ALA A 228 26.19 -11.36 -4.31
N ALA A 229 25.81 -10.18 -3.86
CA ALA A 229 26.53 -8.92 -4.06
C ALA A 229 27.74 -8.74 -3.12
N GLY A 230 27.82 -9.49 -2.02
CA GLY A 230 28.88 -9.35 -1.01
C GLY A 230 28.64 -8.21 -0.04
N LEU A 231 27.34 -7.90 0.25
CA LEU A 231 26.87 -6.85 1.16
C LEU A 231 26.49 -7.43 2.52
#